data_48031cafc46fa15acb85fd62056f0a39
#
_entry.id   48031cafc46fa15acb85fd62056f0a39
#
_cell.length_a   1.000
_cell.length_b   1.000
_cell.length_c   1.000
_cell.angle_alpha   90.00
_cell.angle_beta   90.00
_cell.angle_gamma   90.00
#
_symmetry.space_group_name_H-M   'P 1'
#
loop_
_entity.id
_entity.type
_entity.pdbx_description
1 polymer ?
#
loop_
_entity_poly.entity_id
_entity_poly.type
_entity_poly.pdbx_seq_one_letter_code
_entity_poly.pdbx_strand_id
1 'polypeptide(L)'
;MAQSEIFNERAMREEICEIGRRIWQREYVAANDGNISVRLNDREILATPTGVSKGFLTPDMLVVIDREGNKLRGTMKPSTELKMHRAFYDARPDVRSVCHAHPVTATGFAVAGIPLDRCTLPEVVIGLGAVPLAKYGVPGTDELTQDIMENYVHDYDAFLLANHGIVTIGHTLMSAYYKMETTEHFAKISLVARQLGNENVFSPARAEELVEARKRYGVKAGAGCRIERDGATYAPEVPMSGGNNTTNNDVELSAEEIARVVRTVTERVLEKLK
;
A
#
# COMPACT_ATOMS: atom_id res chain seq x y z
N MET A 1 15.36 17.18 -24.67
CA MET A 1 15.75 15.77 -24.55
C MET A 1 16.35 15.61 -23.17
N ALA A 2 15.62 15.05 -22.21
CA ALA A 2 16.16 14.78 -20.89
C ALA A 2 17.20 13.66 -21.03
N GLN A 3 18.43 13.92 -20.60
CA GLN A 3 19.45 12.90 -20.48
C GLN A 3 18.88 11.81 -19.54
N SER A 4 18.72 10.59 -20.04
CA SER A 4 18.42 9.43 -19.21
C SER A 4 19.59 9.29 -18.24
N GLU A 5 19.40 9.61 -16.97
CA GLU A 5 20.36 9.24 -15.93
C GLU A 5 20.51 7.72 -15.96
N ILE A 6 21.64 7.28 -16.51
CA ILE A 6 22.01 5.86 -16.48
C ILE A 6 22.35 5.54 -15.03
N PHE A 7 21.44 4.85 -14.36
CA PHE A 7 21.74 4.35 -13.01
C PHE A 7 22.94 3.40 -13.07
N ASN A 8 23.89 3.62 -12.17
CA ASN A 8 24.98 2.67 -11.98
C ASN A 8 24.40 1.35 -11.44
N GLU A 9 24.31 0.33 -12.28
CA GLU A 9 23.73 -0.98 -11.90
C GLU A 9 24.35 -1.54 -10.63
N ARG A 10 25.68 -1.39 -10.46
CA ARG A 10 26.39 -1.87 -9.26
C ARG A 10 25.88 -1.17 -7.99
N ALA A 11 25.76 0.14 -8.01
CA ALA A 11 25.21 0.91 -6.88
C ALA A 11 23.79 0.50 -6.57
N MET A 12 22.94 0.28 -7.59
CA MET A 12 21.55 -0.16 -7.38
C MET A 12 21.47 -1.58 -6.81
N ARG A 13 22.39 -2.47 -7.18
CA ARG A 13 22.48 -3.82 -6.57
C ARG A 13 22.79 -3.73 -5.07
N GLU A 14 23.76 -2.92 -4.72
CA GLU A 14 24.14 -2.68 -3.31
C GLU A 14 22.97 -2.03 -2.53
N GLU A 15 22.28 -1.07 -3.11
CA GLU A 15 21.11 -0.40 -2.50
C GLU A 15 19.92 -1.36 -2.32
N ILE A 16 19.61 -2.23 -3.28
CA ILE A 16 18.56 -3.25 -3.14
C ILE A 16 18.89 -4.20 -1.98
N CYS A 17 20.15 -4.63 -1.85
CA CYS A 17 20.57 -5.48 -0.73
C CYS A 17 20.43 -4.77 0.62
N GLU A 18 20.81 -3.50 0.69
CA GLU A 18 20.65 -2.69 1.91
C GLU A 18 19.19 -2.51 2.28
N ILE A 19 18.31 -2.16 1.33
CA ILE A 19 16.87 -2.06 1.57
C ILE A 19 16.28 -3.42 1.96
N GLY A 20 16.71 -4.50 1.29
CA GLY A 20 16.32 -5.87 1.67
C GLY A 20 16.66 -6.20 3.12
N ARG A 21 17.86 -5.82 3.57
CA ARG A 21 18.28 -5.99 4.96
C ARG A 21 17.41 -5.15 5.92
N ARG A 22 17.11 -3.90 5.59
CA ARG A 22 16.26 -3.03 6.41
C ARG A 22 14.85 -3.56 6.59
N ILE A 23 14.18 -3.99 5.50
CA ILE A 23 12.82 -4.55 5.60
C ILE A 23 12.81 -5.87 6.40
N TRP A 24 13.86 -6.68 6.29
CA TRP A 24 14.00 -7.89 7.10
C TRP A 24 14.23 -7.57 8.59
N GLN A 25 15.12 -6.64 8.93
CA GLN A 25 15.39 -6.22 10.30
C GLN A 25 14.18 -5.57 10.98
N ARG A 26 13.32 -4.91 10.22
CA ARG A 26 12.07 -4.32 10.70
C ARG A 26 10.90 -5.29 10.75
N GLU A 27 11.14 -6.56 10.44
CA GLU A 27 10.12 -7.61 10.43
C GLU A 27 8.97 -7.31 9.43
N TYR A 28 9.31 -6.63 8.30
CA TYR A 28 8.34 -6.38 7.23
C TYR A 28 8.18 -7.57 6.28
N VAL A 29 9.04 -8.58 6.38
CA VAL A 29 9.01 -9.80 5.59
C VAL A 29 9.31 -11.02 6.47
N ALA A 30 8.62 -12.11 6.20
CA ALA A 30 8.90 -13.42 6.77
C ALA A 30 9.54 -14.32 5.69
N ALA A 31 10.38 -15.24 6.09
CA ALA A 31 11.03 -16.20 5.19
C ALA A 31 11.58 -15.54 3.90
N ASN A 32 10.98 -15.83 2.75
CA ASN A 32 11.38 -15.30 1.43
C ASN A 32 10.37 -14.30 0.85
N ASP A 33 9.42 -13.80 1.65
CA ASP A 33 8.39 -12.86 1.24
C ASP A 33 8.97 -11.53 0.74
N GLY A 34 8.12 -10.79 0.01
CA GLY A 34 8.44 -9.47 -0.51
C GLY A 34 9.38 -9.50 -1.72
N ASN A 35 9.44 -8.40 -2.41
CA ASN A 35 10.31 -8.19 -3.56
C ASN A 35 10.58 -6.71 -3.80
N ILE A 36 11.71 -6.43 -4.41
CA ILE A 36 12.19 -5.06 -4.69
C ILE A 36 12.66 -5.03 -6.13
N SER A 37 12.35 -3.94 -6.85
CA SER A 37 12.93 -3.71 -8.17
C SER A 37 13.26 -2.25 -8.43
N VAL A 38 14.17 -2.03 -9.38
CA VAL A 38 14.59 -0.71 -9.88
C VAL A 38 14.63 -0.76 -11.40
N ARG A 39 13.98 0.20 -12.05
CA ARG A 39 14.09 0.41 -13.50
C ARG A 39 15.43 1.06 -13.79
N LEU A 40 16.37 0.31 -14.36
CA LEU A 40 17.72 0.80 -14.73
C LEU A 40 17.66 1.76 -15.92
N ASN A 41 16.83 1.44 -16.89
CA ASN A 41 16.60 2.21 -18.11
C ASN A 41 15.25 1.80 -18.74
N ASP A 42 14.96 2.28 -19.94
CA ASP A 42 13.69 2.01 -20.63
C ASP A 42 13.47 0.54 -21.02
N ARG A 43 14.49 -0.31 -20.93
CA ARG A 43 14.45 -1.72 -21.37
C ARG A 43 14.73 -2.72 -20.25
N GLU A 44 15.36 -2.28 -19.15
CA GLU A 44 15.92 -3.18 -18.14
C GLU A 44 15.44 -2.84 -16.73
N ILE A 45 15.03 -3.86 -16.01
CA ILE A 45 14.61 -3.81 -14.62
C ILE A 45 15.50 -4.74 -13.82
N LEU A 46 16.18 -4.19 -12.81
CA LEU A 46 16.93 -4.95 -11.81
C LEU A 46 15.97 -5.34 -10.68
N ALA A 47 16.01 -6.61 -10.25
CA ALA A 47 15.03 -7.11 -9.27
C ALA A 47 15.59 -8.21 -8.38
N THR A 48 14.93 -8.41 -7.26
CA THR A 48 15.20 -9.52 -6.34
C THR A 48 14.76 -10.85 -6.95
N PRO A 49 15.48 -11.95 -6.69
CA PRO A 49 15.08 -13.29 -7.11
C PRO A 49 13.96 -13.84 -6.22
N THR A 50 13.29 -14.90 -6.68
CA THR A 50 12.40 -15.71 -5.86
C THR A 50 13.18 -16.61 -4.91
N GLY A 51 12.56 -17.00 -3.79
CA GLY A 51 13.08 -18.04 -2.89
C GLY A 51 14.24 -17.61 -1.98
N VAL A 52 14.57 -16.30 -1.94
CA VAL A 52 15.64 -15.78 -1.08
C VAL A 52 15.08 -14.80 -0.06
N SER A 53 15.46 -14.97 1.20
CA SER A 53 15.18 -13.99 2.26
C SER A 53 15.83 -12.65 1.95
N LYS A 54 15.07 -11.56 2.09
CA LYS A 54 15.53 -10.21 1.76
C LYS A 54 16.67 -9.74 2.65
N GLY A 55 16.79 -10.28 3.86
CA GLY A 55 17.88 -9.98 4.78
C GLY A 55 19.25 -10.56 4.39
N PHE A 56 19.26 -11.52 3.45
CA PHE A 56 20.47 -12.26 3.06
C PHE A 56 20.79 -12.13 1.57
N LEU A 57 20.25 -11.12 0.92
CA LEU A 57 20.56 -10.81 -0.48
C LEU A 57 22.01 -10.37 -0.64
N THR A 58 22.63 -10.85 -1.72
CA THR A 58 23.94 -10.36 -2.22
C THR A 58 23.77 -9.80 -3.63
N PRO A 59 24.61 -8.86 -4.08
CA PRO A 59 24.48 -8.22 -5.37
C PRO A 59 24.44 -9.17 -6.58
N ASP A 60 25.13 -10.29 -6.50
CA ASP A 60 25.20 -11.33 -7.54
C ASP A 60 23.92 -12.20 -7.62
N MET A 61 23.13 -12.25 -6.57
CA MET A 61 21.84 -12.95 -6.56
C MET A 61 20.76 -12.22 -7.37
N LEU A 62 20.91 -10.89 -7.55
CA LEU A 62 19.91 -10.07 -8.22
C LEU A 62 19.88 -10.37 -9.73
N VAL A 63 18.69 -10.27 -10.32
CA VAL A 63 18.43 -10.57 -11.72
C VAL A 63 18.04 -9.31 -12.49
N VAL A 64 18.36 -9.28 -13.78
CA VAL A 64 17.85 -8.24 -14.68
C VAL A 64 16.88 -8.89 -15.65
N ILE A 65 15.71 -8.26 -15.79
CA ILE A 65 14.65 -8.66 -16.71
C ILE A 65 14.39 -7.54 -17.73
N ASP A 66 13.78 -7.90 -18.86
CA ASP A 66 13.22 -6.93 -19.80
C ASP A 66 11.79 -6.48 -19.37
N ARG A 67 11.18 -5.63 -20.19
CA ARG A 67 9.82 -5.13 -19.94
C ARG A 67 8.75 -6.22 -20.08
N GLU A 68 9.01 -7.26 -20.83
CA GLU A 68 8.15 -8.43 -21.03
C GLU A 68 8.26 -9.41 -19.84
N GLY A 69 9.32 -9.27 -19.00
CA GLY A 69 9.59 -10.13 -17.84
C GLY A 69 10.55 -11.27 -18.14
N ASN A 70 11.17 -11.30 -19.33
CA ASN A 70 12.17 -12.29 -19.64
C ASN A 70 13.49 -11.96 -18.95
N LYS A 71 14.14 -12.98 -18.40
CA LYS A 71 15.43 -12.80 -17.73
C LYS A 71 16.53 -12.53 -18.75
N LEU A 72 17.18 -11.37 -18.62
CA LEU A 72 18.33 -10.98 -19.44
C LEU A 72 19.66 -11.39 -18.80
N ARG A 73 19.81 -11.18 -17.47
CA ARG A 73 21.05 -11.44 -16.72
C ARG A 73 20.74 -11.96 -15.32
N GLY A 74 21.74 -12.66 -14.75
CA GLY A 74 21.64 -13.26 -13.42
C GLY A 74 21.40 -14.76 -13.46
N THR A 75 21.81 -15.46 -12.40
CA THR A 75 21.75 -16.94 -12.30
C THR A 75 20.43 -17.43 -11.73
N MET A 76 19.80 -16.63 -10.88
CA MET A 76 18.59 -17.01 -10.15
C MET A 76 17.33 -16.81 -10.98
N LYS A 77 16.18 -17.29 -10.46
CA LYS A 77 14.86 -17.12 -11.08
C LYS A 77 14.23 -15.80 -10.60
N PRO A 78 13.69 -14.95 -11.49
CA PRO A 78 12.94 -13.76 -11.11
C PRO A 78 11.71 -14.10 -10.26
N SER A 79 11.29 -13.18 -9.38
CA SER A 79 10.01 -13.29 -8.67
C SER A 79 8.82 -13.27 -9.64
N THR A 80 7.79 -14.06 -9.37
CA THR A 80 6.55 -14.07 -10.17
C THR A 80 5.75 -12.78 -10.00
N GLU A 81 5.93 -12.07 -8.90
CA GLU A 81 5.24 -10.80 -8.61
C GLU A 81 5.85 -9.58 -9.32
N LEU A 82 6.93 -9.76 -10.08
CA LEU A 82 7.47 -8.71 -10.95
C LEU A 82 6.49 -8.27 -12.05
N LYS A 83 5.43 -9.03 -12.33
CA LYS A 83 4.30 -8.55 -13.13
C LYS A 83 3.69 -7.28 -12.52
N MET A 84 3.45 -7.27 -11.20
CA MET A 84 2.96 -6.10 -10.49
C MET A 84 3.91 -4.91 -10.64
N HIS A 85 5.22 -5.11 -10.47
CA HIS A 85 6.21 -4.03 -10.61
C HIS A 85 6.22 -3.44 -12.01
N ARG A 86 6.15 -4.30 -13.03
CA ARG A 86 6.11 -3.87 -14.43
C ARG A 86 4.88 -3.03 -14.72
N ALA A 87 3.70 -3.42 -14.22
CA ALA A 87 2.48 -2.65 -14.37
C ALA A 87 2.62 -1.21 -13.85
N PHE A 88 3.29 -1.01 -12.71
CA PHE A 88 3.61 0.33 -12.22
C PHE A 88 4.55 1.10 -13.14
N TYR A 89 5.59 0.46 -13.66
CA TYR A 89 6.53 1.10 -14.57
C TYR A 89 5.89 1.49 -15.91
N ASP A 90 4.92 0.73 -16.37
CA ASP A 90 4.20 1.01 -17.62
C ASP A 90 3.16 2.13 -17.42
N ALA A 91 2.44 2.14 -16.30
CA ALA A 91 1.43 3.16 -15.99
C ALA A 91 2.04 4.51 -15.57
N ARG A 92 3.21 4.50 -14.91
CA ARG A 92 3.86 5.66 -14.29
C ARG A 92 5.31 5.81 -14.78
N PRO A 93 5.56 6.58 -15.86
CA PRO A 93 6.92 6.84 -16.36
C PRO A 93 7.87 7.48 -15.35
N ASP A 94 7.33 8.20 -14.37
CA ASP A 94 8.06 8.83 -13.27
C ASP A 94 8.50 7.85 -12.19
N VAL A 95 7.89 6.65 -12.11
CA VAL A 95 8.26 5.62 -11.14
C VAL A 95 9.50 4.88 -11.62
N ARG A 96 10.51 4.79 -10.73
CA ARG A 96 11.74 4.06 -10.99
C ARG A 96 11.98 2.90 -10.04
N SER A 97 11.26 2.82 -8.93
CA SER A 97 11.46 1.78 -7.94
C SER A 97 10.13 1.33 -7.34
N VAL A 98 10.05 0.04 -7.04
CA VAL A 98 8.91 -0.59 -6.39
C VAL A 98 9.41 -1.45 -5.24
N CYS A 99 8.79 -1.30 -4.08
CA CYS A 99 8.98 -2.15 -2.91
C CYS A 99 7.66 -2.83 -2.53
N HIS A 100 7.69 -4.14 -2.40
CA HIS A 100 6.57 -4.94 -1.88
C HIS A 100 7.01 -5.75 -0.68
N ALA A 101 6.21 -5.72 0.38
CA ALA A 101 6.44 -6.44 1.62
C ALA A 101 5.12 -6.66 2.39
N HIS A 102 5.20 -7.41 3.50
CA HIS A 102 4.07 -7.74 4.37
C HIS A 102 4.29 -7.22 5.81
N PRO A 103 4.51 -5.91 6.03
CA PRO A 103 4.68 -5.38 7.39
C PRO A 103 3.42 -5.65 8.21
N VAL A 104 3.62 -6.10 9.44
CA VAL A 104 2.59 -6.80 10.22
C VAL A 104 1.33 -5.94 10.41
N THR A 105 1.48 -4.66 10.77
CA THR A 105 0.31 -3.83 11.10
C THR A 105 -0.43 -3.39 9.84
N ALA A 106 0.28 -2.90 8.83
CA ALA A 106 -0.33 -2.50 7.57
C ALA A 106 -0.99 -3.68 6.86
N THR A 107 -0.36 -4.86 6.88
CA THR A 107 -0.97 -6.10 6.36
C THR A 107 -2.19 -6.50 7.20
N GLY A 108 -2.17 -6.29 8.52
CA GLY A 108 -3.34 -6.49 9.38
C GLY A 108 -4.53 -5.62 8.97
N PHE A 109 -4.30 -4.35 8.62
CA PHE A 109 -5.34 -3.47 8.04
C PHE A 109 -5.84 -4.00 6.68
N ALA A 110 -4.94 -4.47 5.83
CA ALA A 110 -5.30 -5.05 4.53
C ALA A 110 -6.16 -6.33 4.68
N VAL A 111 -5.86 -7.17 5.67
CA VAL A 111 -6.64 -8.39 6.00
C VAL A 111 -7.99 -8.03 6.62
N ALA A 112 -8.04 -6.96 7.43
CA ALA A 112 -9.29 -6.46 8.02
C ALA A 112 -10.20 -5.72 7.01
N GLY A 113 -9.73 -5.49 5.78
CA GLY A 113 -10.49 -4.74 4.77
C GLY A 113 -10.58 -3.24 5.06
N ILE A 114 -9.61 -2.67 5.79
CA ILE A 114 -9.64 -1.29 6.27
C ILE A 114 -8.53 -0.49 5.59
N PRO A 115 -8.84 0.55 4.79
CA PRO A 115 -7.83 1.45 4.23
C PRO A 115 -7.18 2.33 5.33
N LEU A 116 -6.00 2.85 5.01
CA LEU A 116 -5.29 3.84 5.83
C LEU A 116 -5.46 5.23 5.18
N ASP A 117 -6.66 5.76 5.22
CA ASP A 117 -7.09 6.93 4.47
C ASP A 117 -7.53 8.13 5.34
N ARG A 118 -7.49 7.99 6.68
CA ARG A 118 -7.94 9.05 7.59
C ARG A 118 -6.87 10.14 7.78
N CYS A 119 -7.29 11.39 7.87
CA CYS A 119 -6.41 12.53 8.09
C CYS A 119 -6.07 12.67 9.58
N THR A 120 -5.04 11.97 10.07
CA THR A 120 -4.71 11.92 11.51
C THR A 120 -3.31 12.41 11.85
N LEU A 121 -2.35 12.29 10.93
CA LEU A 121 -0.96 12.68 11.16
C LEU A 121 -0.50 13.69 10.08
N PRO A 122 0.04 14.86 10.46
CA PRO A 122 0.45 15.88 9.49
C PRO A 122 1.48 15.37 8.48
N GLU A 123 2.49 14.65 8.94
CA GLU A 123 3.56 14.08 8.09
C GLU A 123 3.03 13.05 7.09
N VAL A 124 2.00 12.28 7.47
CA VAL A 124 1.35 11.33 6.56
C VAL A 124 0.53 12.08 5.53
N VAL A 125 -0.29 13.05 5.94
CA VAL A 125 -1.10 13.86 5.03
C VAL A 125 -0.21 14.59 4.02
N ILE A 126 0.91 15.17 4.46
CA ILE A 126 1.83 15.91 3.60
C ILE A 126 2.64 14.97 2.71
N GLY A 127 3.30 13.96 3.28
CA GLY A 127 4.30 13.14 2.58
C GLY A 127 3.71 11.98 1.77
N LEU A 128 2.66 11.35 2.28
CA LEU A 128 2.07 10.15 1.68
C LEU A 128 0.65 10.40 1.13
N GLY A 129 -0.18 11.14 1.87
CA GLY A 129 -1.59 11.40 1.57
C GLY A 129 -2.48 10.35 2.22
N ALA A 130 -2.78 9.30 1.50
CA ALA A 130 -3.51 8.13 1.98
C ALA A 130 -2.93 6.85 1.40
N VAL A 131 -3.32 5.72 1.98
CA VAL A 131 -2.99 4.39 1.46
C VAL A 131 -4.29 3.65 1.20
N PRO A 132 -4.79 3.65 -0.05
CA PRO A 132 -6.01 2.97 -0.42
C PRO A 132 -5.85 1.46 -0.29
N LEU A 133 -6.97 0.77 -0.10
CA LEU A 133 -7.05 -0.68 -0.11
C LEU A 133 -7.52 -1.16 -1.48
N ALA A 134 -6.63 -1.79 -2.23
CA ALA A 134 -6.97 -2.45 -3.48
C ALA A 134 -7.67 -3.79 -3.23
N LYS A 135 -8.57 -4.17 -4.14
CA LYS A 135 -9.26 -5.46 -4.09
C LYS A 135 -8.26 -6.62 -4.14
N TYR A 136 -8.69 -7.74 -3.60
CA TYR A 136 -7.88 -8.95 -3.66
C TYR A 136 -7.68 -9.40 -5.11
N GLY A 137 -6.46 -9.83 -5.42
CA GLY A 137 -6.09 -10.48 -6.66
C GLY A 137 -5.06 -11.58 -6.37
N VAL A 138 -5.07 -12.61 -7.19
CA VAL A 138 -4.16 -13.77 -7.01
C VAL A 138 -2.70 -13.33 -7.26
N PRO A 139 -1.78 -13.53 -6.31
CA PRO A 139 -0.38 -13.17 -6.49
C PRO A 139 0.25 -13.76 -7.75
N GLY A 140 1.03 -12.95 -8.48
CA GLY A 140 1.66 -13.35 -9.74
C GLY A 140 0.75 -13.31 -10.97
N THR A 141 -0.50 -12.89 -10.85
CA THR A 141 -1.45 -12.66 -11.95
C THR A 141 -1.68 -11.18 -12.19
N ASP A 142 -2.33 -10.81 -13.29
CA ASP A 142 -2.69 -9.42 -13.60
C ASP A 142 -3.82 -8.92 -12.70
N GLU A 143 -4.64 -9.83 -12.16
CA GLU A 143 -5.71 -9.53 -11.22
C GLU A 143 -5.19 -8.78 -9.98
N LEU A 144 -3.97 -9.11 -9.49
CA LEU A 144 -3.36 -8.47 -8.31
C LEU A 144 -3.24 -6.95 -8.45
N THR A 145 -3.07 -6.45 -9.66
CA THR A 145 -2.85 -5.01 -9.92
C THR A 145 -4.02 -4.33 -10.62
N GLN A 146 -4.99 -5.08 -11.10
CA GLN A 146 -6.09 -4.54 -11.91
C GLN A 146 -6.79 -3.37 -11.21
N ASP A 147 -7.23 -3.55 -9.97
CA ASP A 147 -7.95 -2.52 -9.23
C ASP A 147 -7.06 -1.27 -8.96
N ILE A 148 -5.75 -1.48 -8.75
CA ILE A 148 -4.80 -0.37 -8.58
C ILE A 148 -4.68 0.43 -9.87
N MET A 149 -4.50 -0.25 -11.00
CA MET A 149 -4.28 0.40 -12.30
C MET A 149 -5.54 1.14 -12.76
N GLU A 150 -6.72 0.63 -12.48
CA GLU A 150 -8.00 1.24 -12.84
C GLU A 150 -8.35 2.45 -11.96
N ASN A 151 -8.02 2.41 -10.64
CA ASN A 151 -8.60 3.33 -9.67
C ASN A 151 -7.59 4.20 -8.91
N TYR A 152 -6.31 3.80 -8.77
CA TYR A 152 -5.43 4.42 -7.78
C TYR A 152 -4.05 4.83 -8.29
N VAL A 153 -3.55 4.22 -9.37
CA VAL A 153 -2.13 4.31 -9.78
C VAL A 153 -1.64 5.73 -10.03
N HIS A 154 -2.51 6.63 -10.49
CA HIS A 154 -2.12 8.00 -10.83
C HIS A 154 -2.08 8.93 -9.61
N ASP A 155 -2.82 8.60 -8.55
CA ASP A 155 -3.06 9.47 -7.41
C ASP A 155 -2.27 9.09 -6.15
N TYR A 156 -1.82 7.83 -6.05
CA TYR A 156 -1.18 7.31 -4.85
C TYR A 156 0.18 6.66 -5.17
N ASP A 157 1.02 6.61 -4.15
CA ASP A 157 2.35 5.98 -4.23
C ASP A 157 2.53 4.83 -3.21
N ALA A 158 1.50 4.53 -2.43
CA ALA A 158 1.45 3.42 -1.50
C ALA A 158 0.05 2.80 -1.53
N PHE A 159 -0.02 1.47 -1.46
CA PHE A 159 -1.27 0.72 -1.61
C PHE A 159 -1.28 -0.46 -0.64
N LEU A 160 -2.40 -0.66 0.06
CA LEU A 160 -2.72 -1.92 0.71
C LEU A 160 -3.27 -2.89 -0.34
N LEU A 161 -2.82 -4.13 -0.31
CA LEU A 161 -3.32 -5.23 -1.13
C LEU A 161 -4.17 -6.13 -0.23
N ALA A 162 -5.48 -6.21 -0.48
CA ALA A 162 -6.41 -6.98 0.37
C ALA A 162 -5.91 -8.41 0.60
N ASN A 163 -5.86 -8.85 1.86
CA ASN A 163 -5.40 -10.16 2.29
C ASN A 163 -3.97 -10.55 1.84
N HIS A 164 -3.10 -9.56 1.56
CA HIS A 164 -1.78 -9.86 1.03
C HIS A 164 -0.67 -9.06 1.73
N GLY A 165 -0.60 -7.77 1.53
CA GLY A 165 0.48 -6.93 2.04
C GLY A 165 0.38 -5.49 1.56
N ILE A 166 1.54 -4.85 1.36
CA ILE A 166 1.62 -3.49 0.83
C ILE A 166 2.59 -3.40 -0.35
N VAL A 167 2.33 -2.46 -1.25
CA VAL A 167 3.27 -2.07 -2.30
C VAL A 167 3.44 -0.56 -2.30
N THR A 168 4.69 -0.12 -2.47
CA THR A 168 5.05 1.31 -2.55
C THR A 168 5.94 1.59 -3.75
N ILE A 169 5.77 2.78 -4.34
CA ILE A 169 6.47 3.20 -5.54
C ILE A 169 7.20 4.54 -5.33
N GLY A 170 8.27 4.75 -6.09
CA GLY A 170 9.04 5.98 -5.96
C GLY A 170 9.95 6.29 -7.13
N HIS A 171 10.43 7.56 -7.19
CA HIS A 171 11.46 7.99 -8.15
C HIS A 171 12.85 7.41 -7.83
N THR A 172 13.09 7.07 -6.57
CA THR A 172 14.30 6.41 -6.10
C THR A 172 13.90 5.22 -5.23
N LEU A 173 14.80 4.26 -5.07
CA LEU A 173 14.57 3.10 -4.22
C LEU A 173 14.36 3.52 -2.76
N MET A 174 15.16 4.47 -2.27
CA MET A 174 15.00 5.00 -0.92
C MET A 174 13.63 5.68 -0.72
N SER A 175 13.12 6.41 -1.72
CA SER A 175 11.78 7.04 -1.60
C SER A 175 10.65 6.02 -1.57
N ALA A 176 10.75 4.92 -2.32
CA ALA A 176 9.78 3.82 -2.25
C ALA A 176 9.83 3.15 -0.87
N TYR A 177 11.03 2.88 -0.35
CA TYR A 177 11.23 2.30 0.98
C TYR A 177 10.69 3.20 2.10
N TYR A 178 10.98 4.50 2.07
CA TYR A 178 10.47 5.42 3.11
C TYR A 178 8.93 5.48 3.14
N LYS A 179 8.28 5.40 1.99
CA LYS A 179 6.81 5.31 1.94
C LYS A 179 6.29 4.02 2.58
N MET A 180 7.00 2.90 2.40
CA MET A 180 6.67 1.64 3.09
C MET A 180 6.84 1.76 4.60
N GLU A 181 7.94 2.34 5.04
CA GLU A 181 8.23 2.58 6.45
C GLU A 181 7.18 3.50 7.09
N THR A 182 6.83 4.59 6.40
CA THR A 182 5.77 5.52 6.83
C THR A 182 4.41 4.83 6.88
N THR A 183 4.08 3.98 5.90
CA THR A 183 2.81 3.24 5.88
C THR A 183 2.68 2.31 7.09
N GLU A 184 3.70 1.54 7.41
CA GLU A 184 3.68 0.66 8.58
C GLU A 184 3.64 1.45 9.89
N HIS A 185 4.39 2.55 9.98
CA HIS A 185 4.37 3.41 11.16
C HIS A 185 2.99 4.04 11.37
N PHE A 186 2.37 4.55 10.31
CA PHE A 186 1.00 5.07 10.32
C PHE A 186 0.00 4.00 10.76
N ALA A 187 0.09 2.79 10.19
CA ALA A 187 -0.78 1.68 10.57
C ALA A 187 -0.66 1.34 12.06
N LYS A 188 0.55 1.29 12.62
CA LYS A 188 0.78 1.05 14.06
C LYS A 188 0.13 2.12 14.92
N ILE A 189 0.31 3.40 14.58
CA ILE A 189 -0.29 4.51 15.32
C ILE A 189 -1.82 4.45 15.25
N SER A 190 -2.39 4.23 14.05
CA SER A 190 -3.84 4.07 13.87
C SER A 190 -4.38 2.91 14.70
N LEU A 191 -3.70 1.76 14.72
CA LEU A 191 -4.11 0.61 15.52
C LEU A 191 -4.12 0.94 17.02
N VAL A 192 -3.06 1.56 17.53
CA VAL A 192 -2.97 1.97 18.94
C VAL A 192 -4.06 2.99 19.28
N ALA A 193 -4.30 4.00 18.44
CA ALA A 193 -5.35 4.99 18.66
C ALA A 193 -6.74 4.34 18.74
N ARG A 194 -7.05 3.41 17.85
CA ARG A 194 -8.32 2.64 17.85
C ARG A 194 -8.46 1.75 19.09
N GLN A 195 -7.37 1.13 19.54
CA GLN A 195 -7.37 0.34 20.79
C GLN A 195 -7.58 1.21 22.03
N LEU A 196 -7.14 2.48 22.01
CA LEU A 196 -7.39 3.45 23.06
C LEU A 196 -8.81 4.05 23.02
N GLY A 197 -9.62 3.66 22.03
CA GLY A 197 -11.03 3.98 21.92
C GLY A 197 -11.39 5.03 20.86
N ASN A 198 -10.43 5.84 20.38
CA ASN A 198 -10.70 6.83 19.35
C ASN A 198 -9.46 7.17 18.51
N GLU A 199 -9.64 7.24 17.20
CA GLU A 199 -8.67 7.81 16.26
C GLU A 199 -9.11 9.23 15.90
N ASN A 200 -8.48 10.24 16.53
CA ASN A 200 -8.83 11.64 16.34
C ASN A 200 -8.39 12.13 14.95
N VAL A 201 -9.34 12.52 14.12
CA VAL A 201 -9.08 13.05 12.77
C VAL A 201 -9.04 14.58 12.77
N PHE A 202 -8.25 15.15 11.88
CA PHE A 202 -8.25 16.59 11.68
C PHE A 202 -9.62 17.08 11.19
N SER A 203 -9.99 18.28 11.62
CA SER A 203 -11.15 18.96 11.03
C SER A 203 -10.92 19.17 9.52
N PRO A 204 -11.99 19.29 8.71
CA PRO A 204 -11.87 19.52 7.27
C PRO A 204 -10.93 20.68 6.93
N ALA A 205 -11.06 21.82 7.62
CA ALA A 205 -10.22 22.99 7.40
C ALA A 205 -8.72 22.70 7.64
N ARG A 206 -8.40 21.95 8.71
CA ARG A 206 -6.99 21.56 9.00
C ARG A 206 -6.46 20.55 8.01
N ALA A 207 -7.28 19.60 7.58
CA ALA A 207 -6.90 18.65 6.56
C ALA A 207 -6.61 19.34 5.21
N GLU A 208 -7.43 20.30 4.81
CA GLU A 208 -7.24 21.11 3.60
C GLU A 208 -5.95 21.94 3.67
N GLU A 209 -5.64 22.59 4.81
CA GLU A 209 -4.39 23.31 5.03
C GLU A 209 -3.16 22.38 4.82
N LEU A 210 -3.23 21.14 5.33
CA LEU A 210 -2.14 20.16 5.18
C LEU A 210 -2.01 19.66 3.73
N VAL A 211 -3.12 19.43 3.05
CA VAL A 211 -3.12 19.06 1.63
C VAL A 211 -2.52 20.19 0.78
N GLU A 212 -2.83 21.45 1.07
CA GLU A 212 -2.22 22.58 0.38
C GLU A 212 -0.71 22.71 0.71
N ALA A 213 -0.31 22.34 1.94
CA ALA A 213 1.11 22.34 2.32
C ALA A 213 1.94 21.35 1.48
N ARG A 214 1.37 20.23 1.00
CA ARG A 214 2.05 19.28 0.10
C ARG A 214 2.70 19.96 -1.10
N LYS A 215 2.01 20.92 -1.71
CA LYS A 215 2.51 21.67 -2.85
C LYS A 215 3.80 22.45 -2.51
N ARG A 216 3.87 23.04 -1.30
CA ARG A 216 5.04 23.75 -0.83
C ARG A 216 6.26 22.86 -0.61
N TYR A 217 6.03 21.59 -0.27
CA TYR A 217 7.09 20.60 -0.12
C TYR A 217 7.43 19.84 -1.41
N GLY A 218 6.87 20.27 -2.56
CA GLY A 218 7.12 19.62 -3.85
C GLY A 218 6.56 18.20 -3.97
N VAL A 219 5.68 17.79 -3.05
CA VAL A 219 5.00 16.51 -3.11
C VAL A 219 3.87 16.61 -4.12
N LYS A 220 3.82 15.71 -5.10
CA LYS A 220 2.77 15.71 -6.12
C LYS A 220 1.40 15.70 -5.44
N ALA A 221 0.48 16.53 -5.98
CA ALA A 221 -0.91 16.50 -5.59
C ALA A 221 -1.51 15.17 -6.06
N GLY A 222 -1.50 14.17 -5.21
CA GLY A 222 -2.32 12.97 -5.35
C GLY A 222 -3.60 13.13 -4.55
N ALA A 223 -4.47 12.14 -4.60
CA ALA A 223 -5.64 12.12 -3.74
C ALA A 223 -5.20 12.21 -2.27
N GLY A 224 -5.75 13.17 -1.56
CA GLY A 224 -5.47 13.39 -0.13
C GLY A 224 -6.07 12.29 0.74
N CYS A 225 -5.89 12.42 2.04
CA CYS A 225 -6.62 11.61 3.01
C CYS A 225 -8.12 11.95 2.96
N ARG A 226 -8.95 11.04 3.44
CA ARG A 226 -10.41 11.20 3.49
C ARG A 226 -10.81 12.27 4.50
N ILE A 227 -11.48 13.34 4.03
CA ILE A 227 -11.98 14.43 4.85
C ILE A 227 -13.46 14.14 5.14
N GLU A 228 -13.80 13.96 6.43
CA GLU A 228 -15.18 13.77 6.88
C GLU A 228 -15.82 15.15 7.10
N ARG A 229 -16.92 15.47 6.39
CA ARG A 229 -17.71 16.70 6.56
C ARG A 229 -19.10 16.34 7.04
N ASP A 230 -19.52 16.88 8.19
CA ASP A 230 -20.90 16.82 8.74
C ASP A 230 -21.58 15.43 8.64
N GLY A 231 -20.90 14.37 9.03
CA GLY A 231 -21.41 12.99 8.99
C GLY A 231 -21.44 12.35 7.59
N ALA A 232 -21.09 13.08 6.55
CA ALA A 232 -20.87 12.55 5.21
C ALA A 232 -19.38 12.26 5.02
N THR A 233 -19.05 11.05 4.67
CA THR A 233 -17.69 10.63 4.31
C THR A 233 -17.34 11.24 2.96
N TYR A 234 -16.51 12.26 2.93
CA TYR A 234 -15.96 12.79 1.68
C TYR A 234 -14.65 12.05 1.36
N ALA A 235 -14.76 11.01 0.55
CA ALA A 235 -13.61 10.59 -0.25
C ALA A 235 -13.47 11.60 -1.39
N PRO A 236 -12.26 12.07 -1.78
CA PRO A 236 -12.11 12.72 -3.05
C PRO A 236 -12.74 11.79 -4.09
N GLU A 237 -13.62 12.32 -4.95
CA GLU A 237 -14.30 11.54 -5.97
C GLU A 237 -13.26 10.87 -6.86
N VAL A 238 -12.95 9.62 -6.55
CA VAL A 238 -12.43 8.70 -7.54
C VAL A 238 -13.66 8.37 -8.39
N PRO A 239 -13.69 8.63 -9.69
CA PRO A 239 -14.82 8.28 -10.52
C PRO A 239 -15.06 6.77 -10.40
N MET A 240 -16.12 6.39 -9.71
CA MET A 240 -16.57 5.01 -9.66
C MET A 240 -17.03 4.64 -11.06
N SER A 241 -16.15 4.04 -11.85
CA SER A 241 -16.53 3.41 -13.11
C SER A 241 -17.56 2.33 -12.80
N GLY A 242 -18.75 2.51 -13.38
CA GLY A 242 -19.98 1.79 -13.13
C GLY A 242 -19.85 0.29 -12.80
N GLY A 243 -20.22 -0.02 -11.59
CA GLY A 243 -20.51 -1.37 -11.14
C GLY A 243 -21.81 -1.32 -10.33
N ASN A 244 -22.78 -2.09 -10.73
CA ASN A 244 -24.15 -2.17 -10.25
C ASN A 244 -24.32 -1.92 -8.75
N ASN A 245 -25.12 -0.90 -8.42
CA ASN A 245 -25.73 -0.72 -7.11
C ASN A 245 -26.46 -1.99 -6.69
N THR A 246 -25.82 -2.78 -5.83
CA THR A 246 -26.57 -3.55 -4.84
C THR A 246 -26.73 -2.63 -3.64
N THR A 247 -27.89 -2.06 -3.52
CA THR A 247 -28.38 -1.33 -2.35
C THR A 247 -28.07 -2.18 -1.10
N ASN A 248 -27.11 -1.74 -0.28
CA ASN A 248 -27.11 -2.11 1.13
C ASN A 248 -28.42 -1.54 1.69
N ASN A 249 -29.41 -2.41 1.88
CA ASN A 249 -30.50 -2.12 2.75
C ASN A 249 -29.90 -2.07 4.16
N ASP A 250 -29.52 -0.89 4.62
CA ASP A 250 -29.35 -0.62 6.04
C ASP A 250 -30.75 -0.84 6.65
N VAL A 251 -30.95 -2.01 7.25
CA VAL A 251 -32.14 -2.30 8.03
C VAL A 251 -31.97 -1.48 9.32
N GLU A 252 -32.49 -0.27 9.34
CA GLU A 252 -32.68 0.47 10.59
C GLU A 252 -33.67 -0.34 11.44
N LEU A 253 -33.13 -1.07 12.41
CA LEU A 253 -33.93 -1.76 13.39
C LEU A 253 -34.61 -0.72 14.29
N SER A 254 -35.90 -0.82 14.44
CA SER A 254 -36.66 0.02 15.39
C SER A 254 -36.18 -0.24 16.81
N ALA A 255 -36.39 0.72 17.72
CA ALA A 255 -36.03 0.59 19.11
C ALA A 255 -36.66 -0.67 19.77
N GLU A 256 -37.85 -1.08 19.30
CA GLU A 256 -38.52 -2.30 19.75
C GLU A 256 -37.84 -3.58 19.27
N GLU A 257 -37.34 -3.59 18.04
CA GLU A 257 -36.58 -4.71 17.49
C GLU A 257 -35.24 -4.87 18.17
N ILE A 258 -34.53 -3.77 18.43
CA ILE A 258 -33.29 -3.77 19.22
C ILE A 258 -33.55 -4.31 20.64
N ALA A 259 -34.59 -3.85 21.32
CA ALA A 259 -34.93 -4.31 22.64
C ALA A 259 -35.28 -5.81 22.66
N ARG A 260 -35.95 -6.33 21.63
CA ARG A 260 -36.25 -7.76 21.46
C ARG A 260 -34.98 -8.58 21.28
N VAL A 261 -34.05 -8.15 20.42
CA VAL A 261 -32.76 -8.83 20.18
C VAL A 261 -31.95 -8.87 21.47
N VAL A 262 -31.81 -7.74 22.16
CA VAL A 262 -31.09 -7.66 23.44
C VAL A 262 -31.67 -8.62 24.47
N ARG A 263 -33.00 -8.68 24.65
CA ARG A 263 -33.66 -9.60 25.58
C ARG A 263 -33.36 -11.06 25.23
N THR A 264 -33.52 -11.46 23.95
CA THR A 264 -33.28 -12.83 23.50
C THR A 264 -31.82 -13.26 23.69
N VAL A 265 -30.87 -12.36 23.44
CA VAL A 265 -29.43 -12.65 23.66
C VAL A 265 -29.13 -12.79 25.12
N THR A 266 -29.68 -11.90 25.97
CA THR A 266 -29.49 -11.94 27.44
C THR A 266 -30.05 -13.23 28.03
N GLU A 267 -31.23 -13.65 27.63
CA GLU A 267 -31.86 -14.89 28.11
C GLU A 267 -31.01 -16.11 27.73
N ARG A 268 -30.53 -16.19 26.49
CA ARG A 268 -29.64 -17.28 26.03
C ARG A 268 -28.30 -17.33 26.77
N VAL A 269 -27.73 -16.18 27.10
CA VAL A 269 -26.48 -16.10 27.86
C VAL A 269 -26.71 -16.56 29.30
N LEU A 270 -27.79 -16.14 29.92
CA LEU A 270 -28.16 -16.57 31.29
C LEU A 270 -28.50 -18.05 31.40
N GLU A 271 -29.09 -18.66 30.33
CA GLU A 271 -29.32 -20.11 30.29
C GLU A 271 -28.02 -20.91 30.20
N LYS A 272 -27.00 -20.39 29.54
CA LYS A 272 -25.68 -21.06 29.42
C LYS A 272 -24.77 -20.88 30.63
N LEU A 273 -25.14 -19.98 31.56
CA LEU A 273 -24.39 -19.73 32.79
C LEU A 273 -24.99 -20.47 34.02
N LYS A 274 -26.09 -21.19 33.82
CA LYS A 274 -26.66 -22.14 34.78
C LYS A 274 -26.22 -23.56 34.51
#